data_187a5b465f9fdf50b468131261d2bf3d
#
_entry.id   187a5b465f9fdf50b468131261d2bf3d
#
_cell.length_a   1.000
_cell.length_b   1.000
_cell.length_c   1.000
_cell.angle_alpha   90.00
_cell.angle_beta   90.00
_cell.angle_gamma   90.00
#
_symmetry.space_group_name_H-M   'P 1'
#
loop_
_entity.id
_entity.type
_entity.pdbx_description
1 polymer ?
#
loop_
_entity_poly.entity_id
_entity_poly.type
_entity_poly.pdbx_seq_one_letter_code
_entity_poly.pdbx_strand_id
1 'polypeptide(L)'
;LRRFRVPFTYMTNCNLTDPEFERGIKDFLAVCNIVRTFRHTRILQISTRPFDFWSTMCNEGELLEKFNIQLSPVPMTELVQNVNKAKEEKTQVEACVAYMRMNMDIHVTEDELYNVAAMKVAIETMAKKYGCNAAVIQCWNALQDELGVMPCCANSLLFDEGFPVVCETDIHGAITVSYTHLRAHETVLDLVC
;
A
#
# COMPACT_ATOMS: atom_id res chain seq x y z
N LEU A 1 21.71 -13.68 25.57
CA LEU A 1 20.59 -13.64 24.65
C LEU A 1 20.42 -14.96 23.90
N ARG A 2 21.47 -15.55 23.31
CA ARG A 2 21.41 -16.85 22.64
C ARG A 2 20.81 -17.95 23.55
N ARG A 3 21.24 -18.01 24.81
CA ARG A 3 20.73 -18.98 25.80
C ARG A 3 19.22 -18.87 26.04
N PHE A 4 18.66 -17.68 25.90
CA PHE A 4 17.22 -17.41 26.06
C PHE A 4 16.45 -17.44 24.76
N ARG A 5 17.10 -17.79 23.64
CA ARG A 5 16.52 -17.79 22.29
C ARG A 5 15.88 -16.45 21.88
N VAL A 6 16.42 -15.35 22.42
CA VAL A 6 15.97 -13.99 22.06
C VAL A 6 16.73 -13.55 20.81
N PRO A 7 16.06 -13.15 19.74
CA PRO A 7 16.70 -12.55 18.58
C PRO A 7 17.49 -11.30 19.00
N PHE A 8 18.69 -11.13 18.48
CA PHE A 8 19.51 -9.96 18.75
C PHE A 8 20.44 -9.67 17.59
N THR A 9 20.84 -8.42 17.48
CA THR A 9 21.96 -7.99 16.67
C THR A 9 23.06 -7.42 17.55
N TYR A 10 24.23 -7.21 17.00
CA TYR A 10 25.34 -6.56 17.68
C TYR A 10 26.05 -5.61 16.72
N MET A 11 26.62 -4.57 17.25
CA MET A 11 27.51 -3.67 16.55
C MET A 11 28.96 -3.99 16.90
N THR A 12 29.88 -3.70 15.98
CA THR A 12 31.31 -3.70 16.27
C THR A 12 31.58 -2.70 17.39
N ASN A 13 32.59 -2.98 18.23
CA ASN A 13 32.96 -2.07 19.30
C ASN A 13 33.38 -0.70 18.71
N CYS A 14 32.67 0.34 19.10
CA CYS A 14 32.83 1.71 18.61
C CYS A 14 32.46 2.71 19.71
N ASN A 15 32.86 3.98 19.56
CA ASN A 15 32.42 5.04 20.46
C ASN A 15 31.02 5.52 20.09
N LEU A 16 30.34 6.18 21.05
CA LEU A 16 28.98 6.73 20.80
C LEU A 16 28.96 7.82 19.72
N THR A 17 30.09 8.46 19.48
CA THR A 17 30.26 9.52 18.46
C THR A 17 30.67 9.00 17.10
N ASP A 18 30.94 7.70 16.98
CA ASP A 18 31.38 7.11 15.72
C ASP A 18 30.19 6.92 14.77
N PRO A 19 30.35 7.14 13.44
CA PRO A 19 29.28 6.95 12.46
C PRO A 19 28.72 5.51 12.45
N GLU A 20 29.53 4.53 12.84
CA GLU A 20 29.15 3.12 12.97
C GLU A 20 28.08 2.93 14.05
N PHE A 21 28.16 3.68 15.17
CA PHE A 21 27.17 3.61 16.23
C PHE A 21 25.81 4.15 15.74
N GLU A 22 25.81 5.34 15.16
CA GLU A 22 24.59 5.95 14.63
C GLU A 22 23.92 5.06 13.59
N ARG A 23 24.70 4.57 12.61
CA ARG A 23 24.18 3.66 11.57
C ARG A 23 23.63 2.38 12.18
N GLY A 24 24.33 1.74 13.13
CA GLY A 24 23.87 0.51 13.75
C GLY A 24 22.57 0.67 14.52
N ILE A 25 22.35 1.81 15.20
CA ILE A 25 21.07 2.11 15.86
C ILE A 25 19.98 2.34 14.84
N LYS A 26 20.22 3.11 13.79
CA LYS A 26 19.24 3.35 12.70
C LYS A 26 18.82 2.03 12.04
N ASP A 27 19.77 1.20 11.66
CA ASP A 27 19.49 -0.10 11.04
C ASP A 27 18.67 -1.01 11.98
N PHE A 28 18.98 -1.01 13.28
CA PHE A 28 18.22 -1.80 14.24
C PHE A 28 16.77 -1.31 14.38
N LEU A 29 16.57 0.00 14.49
CA LEU A 29 15.23 0.60 14.57
C LEU A 29 14.43 0.34 13.29
N ALA A 30 15.07 0.47 12.12
CA ALA A 30 14.46 0.15 10.82
C ALA A 30 13.96 -1.30 10.78
N VAL A 31 14.80 -2.26 11.17
CA VAL A 31 14.38 -3.67 11.23
C VAL A 31 13.23 -3.89 12.21
N CYS A 32 13.27 -3.27 13.39
CA CYS A 32 12.20 -3.39 14.38
C CYS A 32 10.87 -2.87 13.83
N ASN A 33 10.89 -1.75 13.12
CA ASN A 33 9.71 -1.13 12.54
C ASN A 33 9.14 -1.98 11.39
N ILE A 34 9.99 -2.47 10.50
CA ILE A 34 9.60 -3.40 9.43
C ILE A 34 8.92 -4.64 10.02
N VAL A 35 9.52 -5.29 11.03
CA VAL A 35 8.93 -6.48 11.66
C VAL A 35 7.60 -6.16 12.33
N ARG A 36 7.49 -5.00 13.00
CA ARG A 36 6.23 -4.55 13.60
C ARG A 36 5.15 -4.36 12.55
N THR A 37 5.44 -3.62 11.49
CA THR A 37 4.47 -3.35 10.43
C THR A 37 4.06 -4.63 9.71
N PHE A 38 5.03 -5.52 9.43
CA PHE A 38 4.76 -6.83 8.83
C PHE A 38 3.70 -7.61 9.60
N ARG A 39 3.84 -7.70 10.91
CA ARG A 39 2.89 -8.43 11.78
C ARG A 39 1.55 -7.74 11.96
N HIS A 40 1.41 -6.51 11.50
CA HIS A 40 0.18 -5.73 11.56
C HIS A 40 -0.35 -5.37 10.16
N THR A 41 0.16 -6.04 9.12
CA THR A 41 -0.28 -5.82 7.74
C THR A 41 -1.72 -6.27 7.57
N ARG A 42 -2.54 -5.35 7.07
CA ARG A 42 -3.94 -5.56 6.68
C ARG A 42 -4.11 -5.08 5.26
N ILE A 43 -4.52 -5.99 4.39
CA ILE A 43 -4.60 -5.73 2.95
C ILE A 43 -6.05 -5.69 2.52
N LEU A 44 -6.49 -4.57 1.96
CA LEU A 44 -7.77 -4.46 1.29
C LEU A 44 -7.66 -5.20 -0.05
N GLN A 45 -8.41 -6.28 -0.20
CA GLN A 45 -8.45 -7.04 -1.45
C GLN A 45 -9.69 -6.66 -2.25
N ILE A 46 -9.50 -5.88 -3.31
CA ILE A 46 -10.58 -5.41 -4.18
C ILE A 46 -10.76 -6.41 -5.32
N SER A 47 -11.82 -7.21 -5.21
CA SER A 47 -12.17 -8.30 -6.11
C SER A 47 -11.21 -9.49 -6.05
N THR A 48 -11.20 -10.33 -7.09
CA THR A 48 -10.41 -11.56 -7.19
C THR A 48 -9.24 -11.37 -8.14
N ARG A 49 -8.27 -12.28 -8.11
CA ARG A 49 -7.23 -12.30 -9.13
C ARG A 49 -7.82 -12.50 -10.52
N PRO A 50 -7.21 -11.97 -11.59
CA PRO A 50 -7.60 -12.31 -12.96
C PRO A 50 -7.42 -13.81 -13.22
N PHE A 51 -8.24 -14.37 -14.11
CA PHE A 51 -8.30 -15.83 -14.33
C PHE A 51 -6.95 -16.48 -14.61
N ASP A 52 -6.13 -15.88 -15.47
CA ASP A 52 -4.85 -16.44 -15.92
C ASP A 52 -3.65 -16.16 -14.99
N PHE A 53 -3.86 -15.41 -13.89
CA PHE A 53 -2.77 -15.01 -12.99
C PHE A 53 -2.58 -16.02 -11.85
N TRP A 54 -2.12 -17.21 -12.19
CA TRP A 54 -1.88 -18.29 -11.23
C TRP A 54 -0.77 -17.98 -10.22
N SER A 55 0.22 -17.17 -10.62
CA SER A 55 1.34 -16.77 -9.77
C SER A 55 0.96 -15.85 -8.60
N THR A 56 -0.20 -15.19 -8.66
CA THR A 56 -0.69 -14.34 -7.58
C THR A 56 -1.55 -15.06 -6.54
N MET A 57 -1.71 -16.38 -6.68
CA MET A 57 -2.41 -17.19 -5.67
C MET A 57 -1.65 -17.15 -4.34
N CYS A 58 -2.37 -16.94 -3.26
CA CYS A 58 -1.82 -17.00 -1.90
C CYS A 58 -2.66 -17.92 -1.00
N ASN A 59 -2.06 -18.37 0.07
CA ASN A 59 -2.76 -19.07 1.14
C ASN A 59 -3.05 -18.10 2.28
N GLU A 60 -4.26 -17.55 2.29
CA GLU A 60 -4.70 -16.56 3.28
C GLU A 60 -4.63 -17.10 4.72
N GLY A 61 -4.98 -18.39 4.90
CA GLY A 61 -4.90 -19.05 6.21
C GLY A 61 -3.47 -19.12 6.74
N GLU A 62 -2.51 -19.41 5.87
CA GLU A 62 -1.09 -19.44 6.22
C GLU A 62 -0.55 -18.03 6.55
N LEU A 63 -0.94 -17.03 5.78
CA LEU A 63 -0.58 -15.63 6.03
C LEU A 63 -1.09 -15.17 7.40
N LEU A 64 -2.33 -15.51 7.74
CA LEU A 64 -2.91 -15.17 9.03
C LEU A 64 -2.23 -15.93 10.18
N GLU A 65 -2.11 -17.26 10.08
CA GLU A 65 -1.60 -18.11 11.14
C GLU A 65 -0.11 -17.84 11.47
N LYS A 66 0.72 -17.77 10.43
CA LYS A 66 2.18 -17.64 10.61
C LYS A 66 2.64 -16.20 10.83
N PHE A 67 1.97 -15.24 10.18
CA PHE A 67 2.47 -13.87 10.11
C PHE A 67 1.50 -12.82 10.66
N ASN A 68 0.28 -13.21 11.03
CA ASN A 68 -0.79 -12.30 11.45
C ASN A 68 -1.15 -11.25 10.37
N ILE A 69 -0.94 -11.59 9.09
CA ILE A 69 -1.35 -10.77 7.94
C ILE A 69 -2.82 -11.07 7.65
N GLN A 70 -3.64 -10.02 7.61
CA GLN A 70 -5.08 -10.14 7.41
C GLN A 70 -5.48 -9.59 6.04
N LEU A 71 -6.35 -10.31 5.35
CA LEU A 71 -6.98 -9.84 4.13
C LEU A 71 -8.41 -9.41 4.42
N SER A 72 -8.84 -8.32 3.79
CA SER A 72 -10.20 -7.79 3.82
C SER A 72 -10.77 -7.81 2.40
N PRO A 73 -11.34 -8.94 1.95
CA PRO A 73 -11.88 -9.06 0.61
C PRO A 73 -13.17 -8.26 0.46
N VAL A 74 -13.25 -7.48 -0.61
CA VAL A 74 -14.44 -6.71 -1.00
C VAL A 74 -14.73 -6.93 -2.49
N PRO A 75 -16.00 -6.92 -2.92
CA PRO A 75 -16.35 -7.07 -4.33
C PRO A 75 -16.03 -5.79 -5.12
N MET A 76 -15.81 -5.93 -6.43
CA MET A 76 -15.62 -4.79 -7.33
C MET A 76 -16.79 -3.79 -7.28
N THR A 77 -18.00 -4.30 -7.10
CA THR A 77 -19.21 -3.47 -6.98
C THR A 77 -19.13 -2.47 -5.82
N GLU A 78 -18.45 -2.81 -4.72
CA GLU A 78 -18.26 -1.87 -3.61
C GLU A 78 -17.30 -0.75 -4.00
N LEU A 79 -16.23 -1.04 -4.76
CA LEU A 79 -15.36 0.01 -5.30
C LEU A 79 -16.15 0.94 -6.22
N VAL A 80 -16.93 0.42 -7.15
CA VAL A 80 -17.74 1.23 -8.09
C VAL A 80 -18.72 2.13 -7.34
N GLN A 81 -19.39 1.62 -6.30
CA GLN A 81 -20.27 2.40 -5.46
C GLN A 81 -19.53 3.54 -4.75
N ASN A 82 -18.34 3.28 -4.19
CA ASN A 82 -17.54 4.30 -3.54
C ASN A 82 -16.98 5.33 -4.52
N VAL A 83 -16.63 4.92 -5.75
CA VAL A 83 -16.23 5.85 -6.82
C VAL A 83 -17.39 6.79 -7.17
N ASN A 84 -18.60 6.28 -7.34
CA ASN A 84 -19.78 7.09 -7.63
C ASN A 84 -20.09 8.07 -6.49
N LYS A 85 -20.01 7.60 -5.24
CA LYS A 85 -20.17 8.44 -4.06
C LYS A 85 -19.11 9.54 -3.98
N ALA A 86 -17.84 9.23 -4.24
CA ALA A 86 -16.76 10.23 -4.29
C ALA A 86 -17.02 11.31 -5.34
N LYS A 87 -17.56 10.93 -6.52
CA LYS A 87 -17.96 11.89 -7.57
C LYS A 87 -19.11 12.81 -7.15
N GLU A 88 -20.04 12.32 -6.34
CA GLU A 88 -21.13 13.15 -5.79
C GLU A 88 -20.63 14.15 -4.73
N GLU A 89 -19.73 13.72 -3.85
CA GLU A 89 -19.13 14.56 -2.80
C GLU A 89 -18.13 15.60 -3.32
N LYS A 90 -17.53 15.39 -4.47
CA LYS A 90 -16.66 16.26 -5.28
C LYS A 90 -15.38 16.79 -4.61
N THR A 91 -15.42 17.32 -3.41
CA THR A 91 -14.34 18.11 -2.80
C THR A 91 -12.96 17.44 -2.85
N GLN A 92 -12.88 16.17 -2.48
CA GLN A 92 -11.60 15.45 -2.48
C GLN A 92 -11.18 15.06 -3.90
N VAL A 93 -12.14 14.77 -4.77
CA VAL A 93 -11.88 14.45 -6.19
C VAL A 93 -11.35 15.67 -6.92
N GLU A 94 -11.96 16.82 -6.74
CA GLU A 94 -11.51 18.10 -7.33
C GLU A 94 -10.11 18.49 -6.84
N ALA A 95 -9.82 18.29 -5.56
CA ALA A 95 -8.48 18.51 -5.01
C ALA A 95 -7.44 17.57 -5.66
N CYS A 96 -7.79 16.29 -5.84
CA CYS A 96 -6.92 15.32 -6.51
C CYS A 96 -6.70 15.68 -8.00
N VAL A 97 -7.75 16.07 -8.73
CA VAL A 97 -7.65 16.55 -10.12
C VAL A 97 -6.75 17.78 -10.21
N ALA A 98 -6.92 18.75 -9.30
CA ALA A 98 -6.08 19.94 -9.26
C ALA A 98 -4.59 19.59 -9.02
N TYR A 99 -4.32 18.65 -8.09
CA TYR A 99 -2.96 18.15 -7.86
C TYR A 99 -2.36 17.48 -9.10
N MET A 100 -3.11 16.61 -9.77
CA MET A 100 -2.64 15.94 -10.98
C MET A 100 -2.32 16.95 -12.10
N ARG A 101 -3.18 17.97 -12.30
CA ARG A 101 -2.93 19.01 -13.30
C ARG A 101 -1.71 19.87 -13.02
N MET A 102 -1.37 20.07 -11.75
CA MET A 102 -0.19 20.84 -11.37
C MET A 102 1.12 20.06 -11.49
N ASN A 103 1.08 18.72 -11.36
CA ASN A 103 2.27 17.91 -11.19
C ASN A 103 2.49 16.89 -12.31
N MET A 104 1.55 16.71 -13.23
CA MET A 104 1.59 15.69 -14.28
C MET A 104 1.26 16.29 -15.65
N ASP A 105 1.79 15.67 -16.70
CA ASP A 105 1.41 15.96 -18.08
C ASP A 105 0.18 15.10 -18.43
N ILE A 106 -0.96 15.75 -18.68
CA ILE A 106 -2.26 15.10 -18.81
C ILE A 106 -2.60 14.88 -20.28
N HIS A 107 -2.75 13.62 -20.71
CA HIS A 107 -3.08 13.20 -22.07
C HIS A 107 -4.37 12.37 -22.15
N VAL A 108 -5.22 12.49 -21.13
CA VAL A 108 -6.53 11.80 -21.07
C VAL A 108 -7.66 12.84 -21.09
N THR A 109 -8.88 12.37 -21.34
CA THR A 109 -10.07 13.22 -21.30
C THR A 109 -10.38 13.67 -19.87
N GLU A 110 -11.18 14.73 -19.73
CA GLU A 110 -11.62 15.23 -18.44
C GLU A 110 -12.38 14.17 -17.63
N ASP A 111 -13.23 13.37 -18.30
CA ASP A 111 -14.01 12.32 -17.65
C ASP A 111 -13.09 11.19 -17.13
N GLU A 112 -12.09 10.79 -17.90
CA GLU A 112 -11.10 9.79 -17.47
C GLU A 112 -10.25 10.30 -16.30
N LEU A 113 -9.80 11.57 -16.37
CA LEU A 113 -9.05 12.19 -15.28
C LEU A 113 -9.86 12.22 -13.99
N TYR A 114 -11.14 12.59 -14.10
CA TYR A 114 -12.06 12.63 -12.97
C TYR A 114 -12.35 11.22 -12.41
N ASN A 115 -12.47 10.21 -13.28
CA ASN A 115 -12.62 8.80 -12.89
C ASN A 115 -11.41 8.28 -12.12
N VAL A 116 -10.19 8.58 -12.57
CA VAL A 116 -8.95 8.21 -11.89
C VAL A 116 -8.87 8.84 -10.50
N ALA A 117 -9.18 10.15 -10.40
CA ALA A 117 -9.18 10.86 -9.12
C ALA A 117 -10.24 10.30 -8.15
N ALA A 118 -11.44 10.04 -8.64
CA ALA A 118 -12.52 9.45 -7.84
C ALA A 118 -12.17 8.03 -7.36
N MET A 119 -11.52 7.23 -8.19
CA MET A 119 -11.03 5.91 -7.82
C MET A 119 -9.96 5.99 -6.72
N LYS A 120 -8.99 6.91 -6.82
CA LYS A 120 -7.99 7.16 -5.75
C LYS A 120 -8.68 7.44 -4.42
N VAL A 121 -9.63 8.37 -4.40
CA VAL A 121 -10.39 8.75 -3.20
C VAL A 121 -11.22 7.59 -2.65
N ALA A 122 -11.84 6.80 -3.53
CA ALA A 122 -12.63 5.63 -3.14
C ALA A 122 -11.77 4.56 -2.46
N ILE A 123 -10.61 4.21 -3.03
CA ILE A 123 -9.68 3.22 -2.45
C ILE A 123 -9.21 3.69 -1.07
N GLU A 124 -8.82 4.96 -0.92
CA GLU A 124 -8.39 5.55 0.35
C GLU A 124 -9.51 5.48 1.42
N THR A 125 -10.73 5.82 1.03
CA THR A 125 -11.91 5.78 1.90
C THR A 125 -12.21 4.35 2.37
N MET A 126 -12.16 3.39 1.45
CA MET A 126 -12.36 1.97 1.76
C MET A 126 -11.23 1.44 2.66
N ALA A 127 -9.99 1.80 2.39
CA ALA A 127 -8.85 1.41 3.22
C ALA A 127 -9.01 1.88 4.67
N LYS A 128 -9.40 3.13 4.86
CA LYS A 128 -9.73 3.70 6.19
C LYS A 128 -10.89 2.97 6.87
N LYS A 129 -11.96 2.70 6.11
CA LYS A 129 -13.14 1.96 6.61
C LYS A 129 -12.78 0.57 7.15
N TYR A 130 -11.93 -0.15 6.44
CA TYR A 130 -11.52 -1.52 6.80
C TYR A 130 -10.25 -1.58 7.66
N GLY A 131 -9.63 -0.46 7.97
CA GLY A 131 -8.40 -0.39 8.76
C GLY A 131 -7.22 -1.06 8.07
N CYS A 132 -7.15 -0.97 6.74
CA CYS A 132 -6.09 -1.56 5.91
C CYS A 132 -4.95 -0.56 5.68
N ASN A 133 -3.72 -1.07 5.62
CA ASN A 133 -2.51 -0.29 5.37
C ASN A 133 -1.84 -0.62 4.01
N ALA A 134 -2.46 -1.46 3.22
CA ALA A 134 -2.14 -1.75 1.83
C ALA A 134 -3.41 -2.18 1.09
N ALA A 135 -3.39 -2.18 -0.24
CA ALA A 135 -4.45 -2.75 -1.04
C ALA A 135 -3.93 -3.53 -2.24
N VAL A 136 -4.77 -4.41 -2.76
CA VAL A 136 -4.60 -5.08 -4.04
C VAL A 136 -5.87 -4.97 -4.84
N ILE A 137 -5.76 -4.84 -6.15
CA ILE A 137 -6.91 -4.59 -7.02
C ILE A 137 -6.89 -5.47 -8.27
N GLN A 138 -8.04 -6.00 -8.65
CA GLN A 138 -8.24 -6.64 -9.95
C GLN A 138 -8.34 -5.57 -11.04
N CYS A 139 -7.23 -5.29 -11.73
CA CYS A 139 -7.20 -4.28 -12.79
C CYS A 139 -7.66 -4.84 -14.16
N TRP A 140 -7.29 -6.07 -14.51
CA TRP A 140 -7.66 -6.75 -15.74
C TRP A 140 -8.99 -7.49 -15.59
N ASN A 141 -9.86 -7.39 -16.43
CA ASN A 141 -10.57 -6.52 -17.33
C ASN A 141 -11.69 -5.78 -16.56
N ALA A 142 -12.02 -6.32 -15.36
CA ALA A 142 -13.19 -5.90 -14.59
C ALA A 142 -13.22 -4.38 -14.33
N LEU A 143 -12.07 -3.79 -13.99
CA LEU A 143 -12.00 -2.35 -13.70
C LEU A 143 -12.21 -1.52 -14.98
N GLN A 144 -11.68 -1.97 -16.10
CA GLN A 144 -11.84 -1.30 -17.39
C GLN A 144 -13.30 -1.35 -17.87
N ASP A 145 -13.95 -2.51 -17.69
CA ASP A 145 -15.35 -2.70 -18.05
C ASP A 145 -16.29 -1.84 -17.20
N GLU A 146 -15.98 -1.70 -15.90
CA GLU A 146 -16.84 -0.99 -14.93
C GLU A 146 -16.61 0.54 -14.89
N LEU A 147 -15.37 0.98 -15.01
CA LEU A 147 -14.99 2.40 -14.81
C LEU A 147 -14.36 3.05 -16.04
N GLY A 148 -14.05 2.29 -17.07
CA GLY A 148 -13.44 2.79 -18.31
C GLY A 148 -12.00 3.30 -18.16
N VAL A 149 -11.33 3.03 -17.01
CA VAL A 149 -9.97 3.51 -16.71
C VAL A 149 -9.11 2.44 -16.07
N MET A 150 -7.78 2.65 -16.16
CA MET A 150 -6.79 1.82 -15.48
C MET A 150 -6.40 2.43 -14.13
N PRO A 151 -6.06 1.60 -13.12
CA PRO A 151 -5.75 2.08 -11.78
C PRO A 151 -4.33 2.65 -11.62
N CYS A 152 -3.46 2.51 -12.62
CA CYS A 152 -2.02 2.75 -12.49
C CYS A 152 -1.68 4.12 -11.91
N CYS A 153 -2.32 5.18 -12.39
CA CYS A 153 -2.10 6.54 -11.88
C CYS A 153 -2.62 6.68 -10.44
N ALA A 154 -3.82 6.21 -10.15
CA ALA A 154 -4.39 6.23 -8.80
C ALA A 154 -3.52 5.43 -7.80
N ASN A 155 -3.01 4.26 -8.22
CA ASN A 155 -2.12 3.43 -7.41
C ASN A 155 -0.79 4.14 -7.13
N SER A 156 -0.21 4.83 -8.13
CA SER A 156 1.03 5.61 -7.95
C SER A 156 0.83 6.75 -6.97
N LEU A 157 -0.26 7.49 -7.07
CA LEU A 157 -0.58 8.57 -6.15
C LEU A 157 -0.74 8.08 -4.71
N LEU A 158 -1.44 6.97 -4.51
CA LEU A 158 -1.59 6.35 -3.19
C LEU A 158 -0.27 5.83 -2.65
N PHE A 159 0.58 5.28 -3.52
CA PHE A 159 1.92 4.83 -3.14
C PHE A 159 2.79 5.98 -2.66
N ASP A 160 2.80 7.11 -3.36
CA ASP A 160 3.55 8.32 -2.97
C ASP A 160 3.06 8.89 -1.63
N GLU A 161 1.79 8.69 -1.29
CA GLU A 161 1.19 9.05 0.00
C GLU A 161 1.44 8.00 1.11
N GLY A 162 2.22 6.95 0.83
CA GLY A 162 2.56 5.90 1.79
C GLY A 162 1.56 4.75 1.88
N PHE A 163 0.59 4.68 0.96
CA PHE A 163 -0.39 3.60 0.90
C PHE A 163 -0.19 2.75 -0.37
N PRO A 164 0.52 1.61 -0.29
CA PRO A 164 0.79 0.77 -1.44
C PRO A 164 -0.46 0.08 -1.97
N VAL A 165 -0.68 0.20 -3.28
CA VAL A 165 -1.74 -0.52 -4.01
C VAL A 165 -1.12 -1.29 -5.17
N VAL A 166 -1.35 -2.59 -5.22
CA VAL A 166 -0.75 -3.50 -6.19
C VAL A 166 -1.80 -4.11 -7.11
N CYS A 167 -1.48 -4.18 -8.40
CA CYS A 167 -2.33 -4.75 -9.44
C CYS A 167 -2.47 -6.29 -9.33
N GLU A 168 -3.36 -6.85 -10.15
CA GLU A 168 -3.63 -8.30 -10.32
C GLU A 168 -3.97 -9.04 -9.02
N THR A 169 -4.38 -8.30 -7.99
CA THR A 169 -4.66 -8.87 -6.66
C THR A 169 -3.44 -9.64 -6.11
N ASP A 170 -2.23 -9.13 -6.39
CA ASP A 170 -0.97 -9.76 -5.95
C ASP A 170 -0.69 -9.43 -4.48
N ILE A 171 -1.15 -10.29 -3.58
CA ILE A 171 -0.97 -10.17 -2.14
C ILE A 171 0.51 -10.22 -1.75
N HIS A 172 1.31 -11.10 -2.35
CA HIS A 172 2.73 -11.22 -2.05
C HIS A 172 3.50 -9.98 -2.51
N GLY A 173 3.13 -9.45 -3.68
CA GLY A 173 3.63 -8.16 -4.18
C GLY A 173 3.31 -7.02 -3.22
N ALA A 174 2.07 -6.92 -2.74
CA ALA A 174 1.68 -5.88 -1.79
C ALA A 174 2.47 -5.95 -0.47
N ILE A 175 2.69 -7.14 0.07
CA ILE A 175 3.53 -7.36 1.24
C ILE A 175 4.95 -6.86 0.96
N THR A 176 5.55 -7.25 -0.16
CA THR A 176 6.95 -6.91 -0.51
C THR A 176 7.12 -5.41 -0.73
N VAL A 177 6.21 -4.77 -1.44
CA VAL A 177 6.24 -3.32 -1.71
C VAL A 177 6.08 -2.52 -0.43
N SER A 178 5.22 -2.95 0.50
CA SER A 178 5.06 -2.30 1.81
C SER A 178 6.35 -2.23 2.60
N TYR A 179 7.23 -3.25 2.50
CA TYR A 179 8.53 -3.23 3.19
C TYR A 179 9.55 -2.31 2.55
N THR A 180 9.63 -2.35 1.22
CA THR A 180 10.58 -1.52 0.48
C THR A 180 10.26 -0.06 0.67
N HIS A 181 8.99 0.29 0.70
CA HIS A 181 8.51 1.65 0.95
C HIS A 181 8.84 2.12 2.36
N LEU A 182 8.53 1.32 3.39
CA LEU A 182 8.87 1.63 4.77
C LEU A 182 10.38 1.82 4.98
N ARG A 183 11.22 0.98 4.37
CA ARG A 183 12.68 1.13 4.46
C ARG A 183 13.18 2.42 3.80
N ALA A 184 12.59 2.84 2.69
CA ALA A 184 12.98 4.08 2.03
C ALA A 184 12.66 5.32 2.88
N HIS A 185 11.55 5.32 3.60
CA HIS A 185 11.17 6.42 4.50
C HIS A 185 11.96 6.46 5.82
N GLU A 186 12.49 5.33 6.28
CA GLU A 186 13.26 5.26 7.54
C GLU A 186 14.69 5.79 7.44
N THR A 187 15.17 6.09 6.25
CA THR A 187 16.44 6.82 6.07
C THR A 187 16.33 8.32 6.41
N VAL A 188 15.12 8.80 6.64
CA VAL A 188 14.85 10.17 7.08
C VAL A 188 14.46 10.16 8.56
N LEU A 189 15.12 10.95 9.37
CA LEU A 189 15.06 11.04 10.85
C LEU A 189 13.71 11.43 11.47
N ASP A 190 12.61 11.40 10.73
CA ASP A 190 11.30 11.90 11.16
C ASP A 190 10.41 10.86 11.86
N LEU A 191 10.95 9.66 12.18
CA LEU A 191 10.19 8.59 12.83
C LEU A 191 10.46 8.43 14.33
N VAL A 192 10.89 9.49 14.99
CA VAL A 192 10.98 9.53 16.46
C VAL A 192 10.05 10.63 16.99
N CYS A 193 8.78 10.28 17.05
CA CYS A 193 7.82 10.86 18.00
C CYS A 193 6.68 9.89 18.22
#